data_b45bac1b0c94c6f227d983b13d1ee204
#
_entry.id   b45bac1b0c94c6f227d983b13d1ee204
#
_cell.length_a   1.000
_cell.length_b   1.000
_cell.length_c   1.000
_cell.angle_alpha   90.00
_cell.angle_beta   90.00
_cell.angle_gamma   90.00
#
_symmetry.space_group_name_H-M   'P 1'
#
loop_
_entity.id
_entity.type
_entity.pdbx_description
1 polymer ?
#
loop_
_entity_poly.entity_id
_entity_poly.type
_entity_poly.pdbx_seq_one_letter_code
_entity_poly.pdbx_strand_id
1 'polypeptide(L)'
;MTISRFVVRLNCLSFFLVALLIIFTQLSGLKVSDLFFHPYFSPNPNVALLTRTFQILCSVPVIICTFTYGLAKTIQPHTSENRFILFSAWLTGGFLLNEIYRIHIYMVALGITKLGVSLLYAVVLSSYGWFFRRELQSTPYQILLAGLGLLFFAIGVDSQHLKNEIFSSLLEGVPKLFSEINISFYYWYVCKCFLQKAFYKKYNDL
;
A
#
# COMPACT_ATOMS: atom_id res chain seq x y z
N MET A 1 19.14 -8.85 -13.08
CA MET A 1 17.82 -9.46 -12.83
C MET A 1 16.79 -8.40 -13.16
N THR A 2 15.88 -8.66 -14.11
CA THR A 2 14.86 -7.67 -14.47
C THR A 2 13.90 -7.48 -13.30
N ILE A 3 13.52 -6.22 -13.01
CA ILE A 3 12.63 -5.83 -11.90
C ILE A 3 11.36 -6.70 -11.89
N SER A 4 10.79 -6.97 -13.07
CA SER A 4 9.58 -7.77 -13.20
C SER A 4 9.74 -9.20 -12.63
N ARG A 5 10.88 -9.85 -12.83
CA ARG A 5 11.16 -11.18 -12.27
C ARG A 5 11.26 -11.16 -10.74
N PHE A 6 11.80 -10.08 -10.17
CA PHE A 6 11.88 -9.95 -8.71
C PHE A 6 10.49 -9.75 -8.10
N VAL A 7 9.67 -8.87 -8.68
CA VAL A 7 8.29 -8.63 -8.23
C VAL A 7 7.45 -9.90 -8.29
N VAL A 8 7.54 -10.66 -9.39
CA VAL A 8 6.82 -11.94 -9.51
C VAL A 8 7.25 -12.92 -8.41
N ARG A 9 8.56 -13.07 -8.17
CA ARG A 9 9.06 -13.95 -7.09
C ARG A 9 8.60 -13.50 -5.72
N LEU A 10 8.62 -12.19 -5.43
CA LEU A 10 8.14 -11.62 -4.18
C LEU A 10 6.65 -11.94 -3.97
N ASN A 11 5.83 -11.71 -4.99
CA ASN A 11 4.40 -12.00 -4.92
C ASN A 11 4.13 -13.52 -4.77
N CYS A 12 4.86 -14.39 -5.49
CA CYS A 12 4.74 -15.84 -5.35
C CYS A 12 5.11 -16.29 -3.93
N LEU A 13 6.21 -15.78 -3.36
CA LEU A 13 6.62 -16.11 -2.00
C LEU A 13 5.57 -15.63 -0.98
N SER A 14 5.08 -14.40 -1.13
CA SER A 14 4.04 -13.85 -0.26
C SER A 14 2.75 -14.66 -0.34
N PHE A 15 2.35 -15.08 -1.56
CA PHE A 15 1.19 -15.96 -1.75
C PHE A 15 1.35 -17.28 -1.01
N PHE A 16 2.52 -17.92 -1.15
CA PHE A 16 2.82 -19.18 -0.47
C PHE A 16 2.76 -19.02 1.06
N LEU A 17 3.32 -17.93 1.61
CA LEU A 17 3.28 -17.67 3.05
C LEU A 17 1.86 -17.42 3.56
N VAL A 18 1.05 -16.64 2.82
CA VAL A 18 -0.36 -16.40 3.17
C VAL A 18 -1.17 -17.70 3.09
N ALA A 19 -0.95 -18.53 2.05
CA ALA A 19 -1.62 -19.81 1.91
C ALA A 19 -1.26 -20.77 3.07
N LEU A 20 0.01 -20.86 3.45
CA LEU A 20 0.46 -21.63 4.60
C LEU A 20 -0.20 -21.14 5.91
N LEU A 21 -0.28 -19.84 6.11
CA LEU A 21 -0.91 -19.27 7.29
C LEU A 21 -2.40 -19.61 7.35
N ILE A 22 -3.12 -19.53 6.23
CA ILE A 22 -4.53 -19.91 6.14
C ILE A 22 -4.73 -21.38 6.47
N ILE A 23 -3.90 -22.27 5.88
CA ILE A 23 -3.95 -23.72 6.16
C ILE A 23 -3.67 -23.97 7.63
N PHE A 24 -2.63 -23.37 8.19
CA PHE A 24 -2.29 -23.50 9.62
C PHE A 24 -3.44 -23.07 10.53
N THR A 25 -4.08 -21.94 10.21
CA THR A 25 -5.24 -21.42 10.96
C THR A 25 -6.40 -22.40 10.94
N GLN A 26 -6.71 -23.00 9.78
CA GLN A 26 -7.75 -24.00 9.66
C GLN A 26 -7.43 -25.27 10.46
N LEU A 27 -6.18 -25.77 10.38
CA LEU A 27 -5.74 -26.95 11.13
C LEU A 27 -5.75 -26.73 12.65
N SER A 28 -5.55 -25.48 13.08
CA SER A 28 -5.59 -25.09 14.51
C SER A 28 -7.02 -24.88 15.03
N GLY A 29 -8.06 -25.09 14.20
CA GLY A 29 -9.46 -24.90 14.60
C GLY A 29 -9.89 -23.45 14.75
N LEU A 30 -9.07 -22.49 14.31
CA LEU A 30 -9.39 -21.06 14.31
C LEU A 30 -10.15 -20.68 13.03
N LYS A 31 -10.98 -19.67 13.11
CA LYS A 31 -11.70 -19.17 11.94
C LYS A 31 -10.76 -18.33 11.06
N VAL A 32 -10.74 -18.59 9.76
CA VAL A 32 -9.93 -17.83 8.80
C VAL A 32 -10.33 -16.34 8.79
N SER A 33 -11.60 -16.02 9.01
CA SER A 33 -12.08 -14.64 9.16
C SER A 33 -11.36 -13.86 10.27
N ASP A 34 -10.93 -14.56 11.34
CA ASP A 34 -10.27 -13.92 12.48
C ASP A 34 -8.90 -13.32 12.09
N LEU A 35 -8.23 -13.84 11.05
CA LEU A 35 -6.99 -13.28 10.54
C LEU A 35 -7.16 -11.86 9.98
N PHE A 36 -8.37 -11.52 9.52
CA PHE A 36 -8.72 -10.24 8.91
C PHE A 36 -9.54 -9.33 9.83
N PHE A 37 -9.80 -9.77 11.08
CA PHE A 37 -10.57 -8.99 12.04
C PHE A 37 -9.86 -7.69 12.40
N HIS A 38 -10.61 -6.77 12.99
CA HIS A 38 -9.99 -5.50 13.43
C HIS A 38 -9.27 -5.69 14.77
N PRO A 39 -8.00 -5.23 14.92
CA PRO A 39 -7.18 -5.52 16.10
C PRO A 39 -7.73 -4.98 17.44
N TYR A 40 -8.61 -3.99 17.41
CA TYR A 40 -9.19 -3.41 18.64
C TYR A 40 -10.28 -4.27 19.29
N PHE A 41 -10.79 -5.30 18.61
CA PHE A 41 -11.91 -6.11 19.13
C PHE A 41 -11.49 -7.42 19.79
N SER A 42 -10.21 -7.77 19.81
CA SER A 42 -9.76 -8.99 20.44
C SER A 42 -8.40 -8.83 21.12
N PRO A 43 -8.27 -9.27 22.39
CA PRO A 43 -6.99 -9.34 23.08
C PRO A 43 -6.09 -10.48 22.58
N ASN A 44 -6.61 -11.40 21.74
CA ASN A 44 -5.85 -12.52 21.25
C ASN A 44 -4.88 -12.06 20.14
N PRO A 45 -3.55 -12.29 20.28
CA PRO A 45 -2.55 -11.82 19.32
C PRO A 45 -2.68 -12.45 17.92
N ASN A 46 -3.27 -13.63 17.81
CA ASN A 46 -3.48 -14.34 16.53
C ASN A 46 -4.65 -13.75 15.74
N VAL A 47 -5.55 -13.05 16.39
CA VAL A 47 -6.64 -12.34 15.72
C VAL A 47 -6.10 -11.09 15.07
N ALA A 48 -6.55 -10.81 13.85
CA ALA A 48 -6.13 -9.65 13.06
C ALA A 48 -4.67 -9.67 12.57
N LEU A 49 -4.02 -10.82 12.52
CA LEU A 49 -2.61 -10.91 12.12
C LEU A 49 -2.37 -10.34 10.72
N LEU A 50 -3.20 -10.68 9.74
CA LEU A 50 -3.06 -10.16 8.38
C LEU A 50 -3.42 -8.69 8.28
N THR A 51 -4.40 -8.21 9.04
CA THR A 51 -4.73 -6.78 9.12
C THR A 51 -3.57 -5.97 9.73
N ARG A 52 -2.96 -6.46 10.80
CA ARG A 52 -1.77 -5.82 11.38
C ARG A 52 -0.59 -5.80 10.41
N THR A 53 -0.35 -6.92 9.72
CA THR A 53 0.68 -7.01 8.69
C THR A 53 0.45 -6.00 7.58
N PHE A 54 -0.79 -5.85 7.13
CA PHE A 54 -1.18 -4.84 6.14
C PHE A 54 -0.89 -3.42 6.65
N GLN A 55 -1.28 -3.07 7.88
CA GLN A 55 -1.01 -1.77 8.48
C GLN A 55 0.50 -1.47 8.60
N ILE A 56 1.31 -2.48 8.98
CA ILE A 56 2.76 -2.35 9.00
C ILE A 56 3.30 -2.10 7.59
N LEU A 57 2.83 -2.83 6.59
CA LEU A 57 3.24 -2.62 5.20
C LEU A 57 2.87 -1.21 4.71
N CYS A 58 1.69 -0.68 5.07
CA CYS A 58 1.30 0.70 4.74
C CYS A 58 2.26 1.77 5.31
N SER A 59 2.97 1.47 6.41
CA SER A 59 3.97 2.39 6.96
C SER A 59 5.27 2.43 6.15
N VAL A 60 5.58 1.38 5.40
CA VAL A 60 6.85 1.27 4.65
C VAL A 60 7.01 2.37 3.60
N PRO A 61 6.04 2.63 2.70
CA PRO A 61 6.16 3.72 1.73
C PRO A 61 6.31 5.09 2.40
N VAL A 62 5.58 5.33 3.50
CA VAL A 62 5.65 6.60 4.25
C VAL A 62 7.06 6.84 4.77
N ILE A 63 7.62 5.84 5.46
CA ILE A 63 8.97 5.93 6.05
C ILE A 63 10.02 6.13 4.97
N ILE A 64 9.97 5.31 3.91
CA ILE A 64 10.97 5.36 2.84
C ILE A 64 10.91 6.69 2.08
N CYS A 65 9.72 7.16 1.72
CA CYS A 65 9.57 8.43 1.01
C CYS A 65 9.98 9.62 1.89
N THR A 66 9.60 9.64 3.16
CA THR A 66 9.97 10.72 4.10
C THR A 66 11.48 10.78 4.30
N PHE A 67 12.12 9.62 4.55
CA PHE A 67 13.57 9.52 4.72
C PHE A 67 14.31 9.95 3.44
N THR A 68 13.86 9.47 2.28
CA THR A 68 14.43 9.82 0.98
C THR A 68 14.32 11.31 0.70
N TYR A 69 13.15 11.92 0.98
CA TYR A 69 12.96 13.36 0.83
C TYR A 69 13.92 14.15 1.73
N GLY A 70 14.07 13.75 3.00
CA GLY A 70 15.01 14.39 3.93
C GLY A 70 16.45 14.39 3.41
N LEU A 71 16.93 13.25 2.93
CA LEU A 71 18.28 13.14 2.36
C LEU A 71 18.40 13.92 1.04
N ALA A 72 17.45 13.76 0.14
CA ALA A 72 17.51 14.38 -1.18
C ALA A 72 17.46 15.91 -1.11
N LYS A 73 16.68 16.47 -0.18
CA LYS A 73 16.61 17.92 0.05
C LYS A 73 17.96 18.53 0.44
N THR A 74 18.82 17.79 1.14
CA THR A 74 20.16 18.27 1.51
C THR A 74 21.17 18.19 0.36
N ILE A 75 20.91 17.32 -0.63
CA ILE A 75 21.80 17.10 -1.77
C ILE A 75 21.43 18.00 -2.95
N GLN A 76 20.14 18.05 -3.29
CA GLN A 76 19.59 18.80 -4.42
C GLN A 76 18.26 19.46 -4.01
N PRO A 77 18.27 20.66 -3.43
CA PRO A 77 17.04 21.36 -3.07
C PRO A 77 16.23 21.74 -4.32
N HIS A 78 14.89 21.75 -4.19
CA HIS A 78 13.96 22.28 -5.20
C HIS A 78 13.83 21.54 -6.53
N THR A 79 14.08 20.21 -6.58
CA THR A 79 13.81 19.40 -7.77
C THR A 79 12.33 18.96 -7.85
N SER A 80 11.82 18.69 -9.06
CA SER A 80 10.47 18.14 -9.24
C SER A 80 10.36 16.73 -8.63
N GLU A 81 11.45 15.96 -8.69
CA GLU A 81 11.55 14.64 -8.07
C GLU A 81 11.42 14.72 -6.53
N ASN A 82 12.01 15.74 -5.87
CA ASN A 82 11.83 15.94 -4.43
C ASN A 82 10.35 16.18 -4.08
N ARG A 83 9.66 17.00 -4.89
CA ARG A 83 8.23 17.23 -4.71
C ARG A 83 7.42 15.94 -4.90
N PHE A 84 7.74 15.18 -5.94
CA PHE A 84 7.11 13.87 -6.17
C PHE A 84 7.24 12.94 -4.96
N ILE A 85 8.44 12.79 -4.40
CA ILE A 85 8.69 11.94 -3.22
C ILE A 85 7.96 12.47 -1.98
N LEU A 86 7.95 13.80 -1.75
CA LEU A 86 7.23 14.40 -0.64
C LEU A 86 5.72 14.17 -0.74
N PHE A 87 5.13 14.41 -1.91
CA PHE A 87 3.69 14.17 -2.12
C PHE A 87 3.35 12.69 -2.04
N SER A 88 4.25 11.79 -2.45
CA SER A 88 4.10 10.34 -2.24
C SER A 88 4.05 10.00 -0.75
N ALA A 89 4.92 10.61 0.08
CA ALA A 89 4.90 10.43 1.53
C ALA A 89 3.57 10.92 2.16
N TRP A 90 3.07 12.08 1.73
CA TRP A 90 1.78 12.59 2.20
C TRP A 90 0.60 11.72 1.78
N LEU A 91 0.58 11.25 0.53
CA LEU A 91 -0.48 10.40 0.00
C LEU A 91 -0.54 9.06 0.73
N THR A 92 0.61 8.39 0.85
CA THR A 92 0.71 7.09 1.55
C THR A 92 0.50 7.25 3.05
N GLY A 93 0.96 8.35 3.65
CA GLY A 93 0.72 8.71 5.05
C GLY A 93 -0.77 8.94 5.35
N GLY A 94 -1.47 9.66 4.47
CA GLY A 94 -2.93 9.84 4.58
C GLY A 94 -3.68 8.51 4.48
N PHE A 95 -3.25 7.61 3.59
CA PHE A 95 -3.81 6.28 3.48
C PHE A 95 -3.57 5.45 4.76
N LEU A 96 -2.34 5.47 5.29
CA LEU A 96 -2.00 4.80 6.56
C LEU A 96 -2.87 5.31 7.72
N LEU A 97 -3.02 6.63 7.84
CA LEU A 97 -3.89 7.22 8.88
C LEU A 97 -5.34 6.79 8.71
N ASN A 98 -5.83 6.75 7.46
CA ASN A 98 -7.17 6.22 7.20
C ASN A 98 -7.32 4.77 7.65
N GLU A 99 -6.32 3.91 7.41
CA GLU A 99 -6.37 2.50 7.78
C GLU A 99 -6.25 2.29 9.32
N ILE A 100 -5.44 3.09 10.00
CA ILE A 100 -5.29 3.00 11.46
C ILE A 100 -6.55 3.52 12.16
N TYR A 101 -6.99 4.74 11.80
CA TYR A 101 -8.11 5.42 12.47
C TYR A 101 -9.46 5.15 11.84
N ARG A 102 -9.52 4.38 10.74
CA ARG A 102 -10.75 4.06 10.00
C ARG A 102 -11.56 5.30 9.62
N ILE A 103 -10.88 6.35 9.16
CA ILE A 103 -11.49 7.65 8.84
C ILE A 103 -12.67 7.50 7.88
N HIS A 104 -12.58 6.55 6.92
CA HIS A 104 -13.67 6.23 6.00
C HIS A 104 -14.99 5.81 6.70
N ILE A 105 -14.90 5.18 7.88
CA ILE A 105 -16.12 4.80 8.66
C ILE A 105 -16.77 6.05 9.25
N TYR A 106 -15.97 6.98 9.76
CA TYR A 106 -16.49 8.26 10.25
C TYR A 106 -17.15 9.08 9.13
N MET A 107 -16.55 9.07 7.91
CA MET A 107 -17.15 9.71 6.75
C MET A 107 -18.51 9.09 6.39
N VAL A 108 -18.64 7.76 6.46
CA VAL A 108 -19.92 7.07 6.24
C VAL A 108 -20.92 7.42 7.35
N ALA A 109 -20.48 7.51 8.61
CA ALA A 109 -21.33 7.93 9.72
C ALA A 109 -21.84 9.38 9.57
N LEU A 110 -21.09 10.25 8.89
CA LEU A 110 -21.48 11.62 8.52
C LEU A 110 -22.43 11.68 7.30
N GLY A 111 -22.86 10.54 6.77
CA GLY A 111 -23.79 10.46 5.65
C GLY A 111 -23.17 10.37 4.26
N ILE A 112 -21.83 10.30 4.14
CA ILE A 112 -21.16 10.10 2.85
C ILE A 112 -21.26 8.60 2.52
N THR A 113 -21.78 8.26 1.33
CA THR A 113 -21.89 6.86 0.91
C THR A 113 -20.49 6.22 0.76
N LYS A 114 -20.39 4.90 0.95
CA LYS A 114 -19.13 4.15 0.69
C LYS A 114 -18.58 4.45 -0.72
N LEU A 115 -19.47 4.52 -1.71
CA LEU A 115 -19.12 4.90 -3.08
C LEU A 115 -18.51 6.32 -3.14
N GLY A 116 -19.10 7.29 -2.41
CA GLY A 116 -18.60 8.66 -2.35
C GLY A 116 -17.19 8.73 -1.78
N VAL A 117 -16.89 7.96 -0.72
CA VAL A 117 -15.54 7.86 -0.15
C VAL A 117 -14.57 7.23 -1.17
N SER A 118 -14.96 6.15 -1.85
CA SER A 118 -14.14 5.51 -2.88
C SER A 118 -13.84 6.43 -4.05
N LEU A 119 -14.83 7.23 -4.49
CA LEU A 119 -14.64 8.25 -5.53
C LEU A 119 -13.69 9.36 -5.08
N LEU A 120 -13.76 9.79 -3.82
CA LEU A 120 -12.82 10.77 -3.28
C LEU A 120 -11.38 10.27 -3.39
N TYR A 121 -11.11 9.02 -2.98
CA TYR A 121 -9.78 8.42 -3.14
C TYR A 121 -9.36 8.31 -4.61
N ALA A 122 -10.28 7.92 -5.49
CA ALA A 122 -10.00 7.85 -6.92
C ALA A 122 -9.62 9.23 -7.50
N VAL A 123 -10.32 10.30 -7.10
CA VAL A 123 -10.01 11.68 -7.51
C VAL A 123 -8.64 12.10 -6.99
N VAL A 124 -8.32 11.85 -5.72
CA VAL A 124 -7.01 12.20 -5.13
C VAL A 124 -5.87 11.46 -5.84
N LEU A 125 -6.02 10.16 -6.08
CA LEU A 125 -5.02 9.35 -6.79
C LEU A 125 -4.86 9.76 -8.24
N SER A 126 -5.97 10.07 -8.93
CA SER A 126 -5.94 10.53 -10.33
C SER A 126 -5.28 11.91 -10.45
N SER A 127 -5.57 12.81 -9.51
CA SER A 127 -4.94 14.13 -9.44
C SER A 127 -3.43 14.03 -9.21
N TYR A 128 -3.02 13.16 -8.28
CA TYR A 128 -1.61 12.85 -8.05
C TYR A 128 -0.96 12.29 -9.31
N GLY A 129 -1.59 11.31 -9.97
CA GLY A 129 -1.10 10.71 -11.20
C GLY A 129 -0.97 11.72 -12.35
N TRP A 130 -1.92 12.63 -12.46
CA TRP A 130 -1.89 13.70 -13.47
C TRP A 130 -0.76 14.71 -13.20
N PHE A 131 -0.62 15.15 -11.95
CA PHE A 131 0.37 16.15 -11.55
C PHE A 131 1.80 15.62 -11.73
N PHE A 132 2.04 14.35 -11.39
CA PHE A 132 3.37 13.72 -11.44
C PHE A 132 3.52 12.72 -12.58
N ARG A 133 2.76 12.89 -13.67
CA ARG A 133 2.76 11.94 -14.81
C ARG A 133 4.15 11.73 -15.43
N ARG A 134 4.98 12.78 -15.47
CA ARG A 134 6.34 12.70 -16.05
C ARG A 134 7.27 11.86 -15.17
N GLU A 135 7.22 12.12 -13.88
CA GLU A 135 8.00 11.39 -12.88
C GLU A 135 7.56 9.92 -12.84
N LEU A 136 6.26 9.67 -12.82
CA LEU A 136 5.69 8.33 -12.86
C LEU A 136 6.12 7.55 -14.12
N GLN A 137 6.04 8.15 -15.31
CA GLN A 137 6.43 7.52 -16.57
C GLN A 137 7.93 7.16 -16.63
N SER A 138 8.77 7.86 -15.88
CA SER A 138 10.20 7.55 -15.77
C SER A 138 10.52 6.40 -14.79
N THR A 139 9.50 5.86 -14.11
CA THR A 139 9.59 4.79 -13.14
C THR A 139 8.85 3.53 -13.61
N PRO A 140 9.03 2.36 -12.99
CA PRO A 140 8.24 1.17 -13.29
C PRO A 140 6.80 1.27 -12.76
N TYR A 141 6.05 2.30 -13.17
CA TYR A 141 4.71 2.63 -12.69
C TYR A 141 3.68 1.50 -12.84
N GLN A 142 3.95 0.52 -13.71
CA GLN A 142 3.10 -0.67 -13.87
C GLN A 142 2.94 -1.46 -12.56
N ILE A 143 3.96 -1.46 -11.70
CA ILE A 143 3.91 -2.12 -10.38
C ILE A 143 2.95 -1.36 -9.46
N LEU A 144 3.01 -0.02 -9.49
CA LEU A 144 2.09 0.83 -8.74
C LEU A 144 0.65 0.64 -9.22
N LEU A 145 0.44 0.60 -10.55
CA LEU A 145 -0.89 0.38 -11.13
C LEU A 145 -1.45 -1.01 -10.75
N ALA A 146 -0.62 -2.05 -10.76
CA ALA A 146 -1.03 -3.38 -10.32
C ALA A 146 -1.44 -3.37 -8.84
N GLY A 147 -0.64 -2.72 -7.97
CA GLY A 147 -0.98 -2.53 -6.56
C GLY A 147 -2.31 -1.78 -6.37
N LEU A 148 -2.46 -0.62 -7.01
CA LEU A 148 -3.70 0.15 -6.93
C LEU A 148 -4.91 -0.61 -7.49
N GLY A 149 -4.74 -1.36 -8.57
CA GLY A 149 -5.80 -2.21 -9.14
C GLY A 149 -6.29 -3.26 -8.15
N LEU A 150 -5.38 -3.94 -7.44
CA LEU A 150 -5.71 -4.88 -6.37
C LEU A 150 -6.42 -4.20 -5.20
N LEU A 151 -6.01 -2.98 -4.83
CA LEU A 151 -6.65 -2.20 -3.77
C LEU A 151 -8.09 -1.84 -4.14
N PHE A 152 -8.31 -1.31 -5.35
CA PHE A 152 -9.66 -0.98 -5.83
C PHE A 152 -10.55 -2.22 -5.97
N PHE A 153 -10.00 -3.35 -6.40
CA PHE A 153 -10.71 -4.62 -6.41
C PHE A 153 -11.18 -5.00 -5.00
N ALA A 154 -10.30 -4.94 -4.01
CA ALA A 154 -10.63 -5.26 -2.62
C ALA A 154 -11.73 -4.34 -2.05
N ILE A 155 -11.65 -3.02 -2.31
CA ILE A 155 -12.67 -2.05 -1.91
C ILE A 155 -14.01 -2.35 -2.60
N GLY A 156 -13.98 -2.75 -3.87
CA GLY A 156 -15.17 -3.14 -4.61
C GLY A 156 -15.86 -4.38 -4.01
N VAL A 157 -15.08 -5.38 -3.60
CA VAL A 157 -15.59 -6.59 -2.92
C VAL A 157 -16.23 -6.24 -1.58
N ASP A 158 -15.59 -5.40 -0.75
CA ASP A 158 -16.15 -4.93 0.53
C ASP A 158 -17.50 -4.23 0.37
N SER A 159 -17.68 -3.55 -0.77
CA SER A 159 -18.94 -2.85 -1.06
C SER A 159 -20.11 -3.78 -1.40
N GLN A 160 -19.86 -5.04 -1.78
CA GLN A 160 -20.91 -5.96 -2.26
C GLN A 160 -21.57 -6.81 -1.17
N HIS A 161 -21.12 -6.73 0.08
CA HIS A 161 -21.68 -7.46 1.23
C HIS A 161 -21.98 -8.94 0.93
N LEU A 162 -20.95 -9.70 0.53
CA LEU A 162 -21.09 -11.11 0.20
C LEU A 162 -21.60 -11.92 1.40
N LYS A 163 -22.56 -12.82 1.18
CA LYS A 163 -23.23 -13.62 2.24
C LYS A 163 -22.27 -14.57 2.99
N ASN A 164 -21.17 -14.98 2.36
CA ASN A 164 -20.20 -15.89 2.97
C ASN A 164 -19.05 -15.08 3.57
N GLU A 165 -19.01 -14.97 4.91
CA GLU A 165 -18.02 -14.18 5.66
C GLU A 165 -16.58 -14.61 5.38
N ILE A 166 -16.29 -15.91 5.27
CA ILE A 166 -14.93 -16.40 5.02
C ILE A 166 -14.48 -15.98 3.64
N PHE A 167 -15.32 -16.17 2.63
CA PHE A 167 -15.01 -15.85 1.25
C PHE A 167 -14.88 -14.34 1.05
N SER A 168 -15.75 -13.55 1.68
CA SER A 168 -15.67 -12.08 1.68
C SER A 168 -14.34 -11.59 2.27
N SER A 169 -13.98 -12.08 3.47
CA SER A 169 -12.73 -11.71 4.15
C SER A 169 -11.48 -12.06 3.35
N LEU A 170 -11.48 -13.21 2.67
CA LEU A 170 -10.37 -13.63 1.80
C LEU A 170 -10.27 -12.76 0.54
N LEU A 171 -11.40 -12.52 -0.15
CA LEU A 171 -11.43 -11.71 -1.37
C LEU A 171 -11.13 -10.22 -1.12
N GLU A 172 -11.39 -9.73 0.06
CA GLU A 172 -11.04 -8.37 0.47
C GLU A 172 -9.59 -8.31 0.99
N GLY A 173 -9.26 -9.14 1.96
CA GLY A 173 -8.03 -9.02 2.74
C GLY A 173 -6.78 -9.44 1.98
N VAL A 174 -6.85 -10.52 1.19
CA VAL A 174 -5.68 -10.99 0.42
C VAL A 174 -5.27 -10.00 -0.66
N PRO A 175 -6.17 -9.49 -1.53
CA PRO A 175 -5.79 -8.46 -2.50
C PRO A 175 -5.29 -7.16 -1.86
N LYS A 176 -5.84 -6.72 -0.72
CA LYS A 176 -5.31 -5.57 0.04
C LYS A 176 -3.85 -5.79 0.43
N LEU A 177 -3.52 -6.96 0.97
CA LEU A 177 -2.16 -7.29 1.37
C LEU A 177 -1.20 -7.27 0.18
N PHE A 178 -1.57 -7.89 -0.95
CA PHE A 178 -0.76 -7.92 -2.17
C PHE A 178 -0.64 -6.54 -2.82
N SER A 179 -1.70 -5.73 -2.74
CA SER A 179 -1.66 -4.33 -3.15
C SER A 179 -0.51 -3.61 -2.45
N GLU A 180 -0.47 -3.69 -1.12
CA GLU A 180 0.49 -2.94 -0.32
C GLU A 180 1.92 -3.47 -0.46
N ILE A 181 2.11 -4.78 -0.65
CA ILE A 181 3.42 -5.36 -1.01
C ILE A 181 3.95 -4.72 -2.30
N ASN A 182 3.12 -4.59 -3.34
CA ASN A 182 3.53 -4.01 -4.61
C ASN A 182 3.77 -2.50 -4.49
N ILE A 183 2.93 -1.76 -3.76
CA ILE A 183 3.08 -0.32 -3.51
C ILE A 183 4.37 -0.05 -2.71
N SER A 184 4.60 -0.80 -1.63
CA SER A 184 5.82 -0.70 -0.82
C SER A 184 7.08 -0.97 -1.63
N PHE A 185 7.07 -2.03 -2.45
CA PHE A 185 8.18 -2.35 -3.32
C PHE A 185 8.42 -1.27 -4.38
N TYR A 186 7.35 -0.73 -4.98
CA TYR A 186 7.46 0.35 -5.95
C TYR A 186 8.17 1.56 -5.35
N TYR A 187 7.71 2.06 -4.21
CA TYR A 187 8.32 3.23 -3.58
C TYR A 187 9.74 2.96 -3.09
N TRP A 188 10.02 1.76 -2.55
CA TRP A 188 11.38 1.37 -2.21
C TRP A 188 12.32 1.45 -3.42
N TYR A 189 11.89 0.91 -4.55
CA TYR A 189 12.68 0.91 -5.78
C TYR A 189 12.90 2.34 -6.31
N VAL A 190 11.84 3.12 -6.40
CA VAL A 190 11.89 4.51 -6.90
C VAL A 190 12.81 5.37 -6.02
N CYS A 191 12.64 5.31 -4.71
CA CYS A 191 13.45 6.06 -3.76
C CYS A 191 14.93 5.66 -3.83
N LYS A 192 15.22 4.36 -3.95
CA LYS A 192 16.60 3.86 -4.16
C LYS A 192 17.22 4.46 -5.43
N CYS A 193 16.53 4.37 -6.56
CA CYS A 193 17.03 4.89 -7.84
C CYS A 193 17.24 6.41 -7.78
N PHE A 194 16.32 7.11 -7.10
CA PHE A 194 16.42 8.55 -6.94
C PHE A 194 17.64 8.96 -6.10
N LEU A 195 17.87 8.33 -4.95
CA LEU A 195 19.05 8.59 -4.13
C LEU A 195 20.34 8.29 -4.89
N GLN A 196 20.40 7.18 -5.62
CA GLN A 196 21.57 6.84 -6.43
C GLN A 196 21.90 7.93 -7.45
N LYS A 197 20.88 8.46 -8.15
CA LYS A 197 21.07 9.59 -9.10
C LYS A 197 21.56 10.85 -8.40
N ALA A 198 20.97 11.20 -7.24
CA ALA A 198 21.30 12.41 -6.50
C ALA A 198 22.76 12.37 -6.01
N PHE A 199 23.21 11.24 -5.48
CA PHE A 199 24.59 11.05 -5.03
C PHE A 199 25.60 11.08 -6.20
N TYR A 200 25.26 10.39 -7.31
CA TYR A 200 26.13 10.35 -8.49
C TYR A 200 26.34 11.74 -9.08
N LYS A 201 25.28 12.54 -9.18
CA LYS A 201 25.38 13.92 -9.67
C LYS A 201 26.25 14.77 -8.76
N LYS A 202 26.06 14.71 -7.44
CA LYS A 202 26.87 15.45 -6.48
C LYS A 202 28.36 15.11 -6.57
N TYR A 203 28.67 13.84 -6.80
CA TYR A 203 30.06 13.38 -6.93
C TYR A 203 30.74 13.90 -8.20
N ASN A 204 30.01 14.04 -9.30
CA ASN A 204 30.58 14.56 -10.56
C ASN A 204 30.63 16.09 -10.61
N ASP A 205 29.93 16.81 -9.73
CA ASP A 205 29.93 18.28 -9.62
C ASP A 205 31.03 18.78 -8.65
N LEU A 206 31.79 17.86 -8.00
CA LEU A 206 32.96 18.11 -7.15
C LEU A 206 34.28 17.92 -7.91
#